data_a53d689df252a7c3717128bf19a35ff0
#
_entry.id   a53d689df252a7c3717128bf19a35ff0
#
_cell.length_a   1.000
_cell.length_b   1.000
_cell.length_c   1.000
_cell.angle_alpha   90.00
_cell.angle_beta   90.00
_cell.angle_gamma   90.00
#
_symmetry.space_group_name_H-M   'P 1'
#
loop_
_entity.id
_entity.type
_entity.pdbx_description
1 polymer ?
#
loop_
_entity_poly.entity_id
_entity_poly.type
_entity_poly.pdbx_seq_one_letter_code
_entity_poly.pdbx_strand_id
1 'polypeptide(L)'
;RDKKENIYDDNYTIISQYYPVERNNNASFKDLHLLQEAYYNTGKGDRFGLNAWYINSNRELGRLTSDQSDGTRFENRQREHTLRSVLSWDHTRENWKLGTKAGYIYTWMAYDYKNDKGNGDMASMTRSRSKINTLYGQVDGEYFLTEKLLFTAGLSAHQHFVKSSDKNIITLVGNRAVVGYDKARVELSGTVSAKWRPIERLGMSVVLREEMYGDNWSPIIPAFFVDYVLSKKGNITAKASITRNYRFPTLNDLYFLPGGNTDLKRESGFTYEAGLSFAVGKDNVYTLSGSASWFDQHVNDWIIWLPNFKGYYSPLNIKEVHAYGIETEADLALRLAKNWKLGVHSTFAWTPSINEGEPMSSADQSLGKQLPYVPEYSATLSGRLSYRSWSLLYKWCYYSERYTMTSNKKTLTGHLPHYLMSNVTLEKGFSLRWADLSLKGTVNNLFNEEYLSVLSRPMPGINFEFFIGITPK
;
A
#
# COMPACT_ATOMS: atom_id res chain seq x y z
N ARG A 1 -0.96 32.90 4.99
CA ARG A 1 -2.11 32.77 4.07
C ARG A 1 -3.31 33.40 4.71
N ASP A 2 -3.98 34.33 3.97
CA ASP A 2 -5.07 35.15 4.50
C ASP A 2 -6.47 34.56 4.20
N LYS A 3 -6.60 33.25 4.11
CA LYS A 3 -7.90 32.61 3.85
C LYS A 3 -8.55 32.27 5.18
N LYS A 4 -9.72 32.86 5.41
CA LYS A 4 -10.54 32.53 6.57
C LYS A 4 -11.11 31.12 6.42
N GLU A 5 -11.00 30.32 7.46
CA GLU A 5 -11.73 29.07 7.57
C GLU A 5 -12.96 29.24 8.44
N ASN A 6 -14.02 28.55 8.06
CA ASN A 6 -15.28 28.57 8.78
C ASN A 6 -15.34 27.38 9.74
N ILE A 7 -15.78 27.64 10.96
CA ILE A 7 -16.20 26.60 11.89
C ILE A 7 -17.70 26.45 11.74
N TYR A 8 -18.16 25.23 11.50
CA TYR A 8 -19.57 24.89 11.31
C TYR A 8 -20.09 24.11 12.50
N ASP A 9 -21.40 24.28 12.79
CA ASP A 9 -22.13 23.36 13.68
C ASP A 9 -22.49 22.04 12.95
N ASP A 10 -23.20 21.15 13.66
CA ASP A 10 -23.66 19.87 13.11
C ASP A 10 -24.70 20.04 11.98
N ASN A 11 -25.26 21.25 11.78
CA ASN A 11 -26.19 21.59 10.72
C ASN A 11 -25.53 22.36 9.57
N TYR A 12 -24.18 22.39 9.53
CA TYR A 12 -23.40 23.17 8.55
C TYR A 12 -23.63 24.69 8.61
N THR A 13 -24.07 25.23 9.75
CA THR A 13 -24.15 26.65 9.97
C THR A 13 -22.79 27.20 10.42
N ILE A 14 -22.31 28.29 9.82
CA ILE A 14 -21.06 28.92 10.23
C ILE A 14 -21.25 29.57 11.60
N ILE A 15 -20.61 29.03 12.63
CA ILE A 15 -20.66 29.57 14.00
C ILE A 15 -19.44 30.42 14.35
N SER A 16 -18.33 30.28 13.62
CA SER A 16 -17.12 31.08 13.80
C SER A 16 -16.26 31.08 12.55
N GLN A 17 -15.29 31.98 12.49
CA GLN A 17 -14.28 32.06 11.44
C GLN A 17 -12.91 32.29 12.05
N TYR A 18 -11.90 31.60 11.55
CA TYR A 18 -10.51 31.80 11.98
C TYR A 18 -9.55 31.77 10.80
N TYR A 19 -8.33 32.24 11.01
CA TYR A 19 -7.25 32.13 10.05
C TYR A 19 -6.32 31.02 10.48
N PRO A 20 -6.30 29.88 9.80
CA PRO A 20 -5.34 28.83 10.14
C PRO A 20 -3.95 29.31 9.74
N VAL A 21 -3.10 29.53 10.71
CA VAL A 21 -1.64 29.69 10.49
C VAL A 21 -0.99 28.36 10.80
N GLU A 22 -1.08 27.44 9.85
CA GLU A 22 -0.45 26.13 10.00
C GLU A 22 0.94 26.14 9.36
N ARG A 23 1.96 26.03 10.18
CA ARG A 23 3.32 25.78 9.73
C ARG A 23 3.74 24.43 10.29
N ASN A 24 3.95 23.47 9.41
CA ASN A 24 4.54 22.21 9.82
C ASN A 24 6.03 22.41 10.12
N ASN A 25 6.35 22.62 11.39
CA ASN A 25 7.73 22.88 11.85
C ASN A 25 8.50 21.59 12.16
N ASN A 26 7.90 20.41 12.01
CA ASN A 26 8.48 19.12 12.39
C ASN A 26 8.19 18.09 11.29
N ALA A 27 8.76 18.28 10.11
CA ALA A 27 8.52 17.46 8.92
C ALA A 27 9.79 17.09 8.16
N SER A 28 10.97 17.24 8.78
CA SER A 28 12.22 16.86 8.13
C SER A 28 12.35 15.34 8.04
N PHE A 29 12.97 14.86 6.97
CA PHE A 29 13.34 13.45 6.86
C PHE A 29 14.73 13.32 6.21
N LYS A 30 15.44 12.26 6.57
CA LYS A 30 16.71 11.85 5.97
C LYS A 30 16.69 10.34 5.82
N ASP A 31 16.84 9.88 4.59
CA ASP A 31 16.88 8.46 4.27
C ASP A 31 18.16 8.13 3.51
N LEU A 32 18.80 7.02 3.91
CA LEU A 32 19.91 6.42 3.19
C LEU A 32 19.51 5.00 2.78
N HIS A 33 19.65 4.72 1.49
CA HIS A 33 19.41 3.40 0.93
C HIS A 33 20.68 2.90 0.24
N LEU A 34 21.13 1.73 0.64
CA LEU A 34 22.25 1.02 0.00
C LEU A 34 21.73 -0.31 -0.51
N LEU A 35 21.72 -0.49 -1.82
CA LEU A 35 21.32 -1.73 -2.48
C LEU A 35 22.53 -2.31 -3.18
N GLN A 36 22.85 -3.58 -2.88
CA GLN A 36 23.84 -4.36 -3.57
C GLN A 36 23.19 -5.62 -4.14
N GLU A 37 23.44 -5.86 -5.41
CA GLU A 37 22.99 -7.06 -6.11
C GLU A 37 24.19 -7.73 -6.80
N ALA A 38 24.26 -9.04 -6.70
CA ALA A 38 25.27 -9.84 -7.38
C ALA A 38 24.61 -11.11 -7.95
N TYR A 39 24.93 -11.42 -9.20
CA TYR A 39 24.38 -12.58 -9.91
C TYR A 39 25.50 -13.37 -10.56
N TYR A 40 25.40 -14.69 -10.47
CA TYR A 40 26.30 -15.62 -11.12
C TYR A 40 25.51 -16.64 -11.94
N ASN A 41 25.76 -16.71 -13.24
CA ASN A 41 25.14 -17.65 -14.16
C ASN A 41 26.17 -18.69 -14.58
N THR A 42 25.85 -19.98 -14.40
CA THR A 42 26.79 -21.08 -14.74
C THR A 42 26.82 -21.43 -16.24
N GLY A 43 25.88 -20.89 -17.04
CA GLY A 43 25.69 -21.29 -18.44
C GLY A 43 25.03 -22.66 -18.63
N LYS A 44 24.75 -23.39 -17.53
CA LYS A 44 24.08 -24.69 -17.53
C LYS A 44 22.64 -24.66 -17.03
N GLY A 45 22.04 -23.48 -17.03
CA GLY A 45 20.67 -23.24 -16.55
C GLY A 45 20.58 -22.85 -15.07
N ASP A 46 21.72 -22.71 -14.37
CA ASP A 46 21.74 -22.25 -12.98
C ASP A 46 22.06 -20.76 -12.89
N ARG A 47 21.29 -20.04 -12.09
CA ARG A 47 21.54 -18.66 -11.71
C ARG A 47 21.51 -18.54 -10.20
N PHE A 48 22.59 -18.04 -9.64
CA PHE A 48 22.70 -17.67 -8.23
C PHE A 48 22.58 -16.17 -8.07
N GLY A 49 21.86 -15.71 -7.06
CA GLY A 49 21.68 -14.29 -6.74
C GLY A 49 21.93 -14.03 -5.27
N LEU A 50 22.58 -12.91 -4.99
CA LEU A 50 22.70 -12.32 -3.66
C LEU A 50 22.22 -10.89 -3.76
N ASN A 51 21.18 -10.54 -2.97
CA ASN A 51 20.66 -9.19 -2.86
C ASN A 51 20.74 -8.76 -1.40
N ALA A 52 21.26 -7.59 -1.14
CA ALA A 52 21.29 -6.96 0.18
C ALA A 52 20.85 -5.50 0.09
N TRP A 53 19.88 -5.14 0.92
CA TRP A 53 19.34 -3.79 0.96
C TRP A 53 19.33 -3.27 2.39
N TYR A 54 20.11 -2.23 2.65
CA TYR A 54 20.12 -1.51 3.92
C TYR A 54 19.39 -0.18 3.79
N ILE A 55 18.54 0.11 4.77
CA ILE A 55 17.77 1.35 4.89
C ILE A 55 18.07 1.96 6.25
N ASN A 56 18.37 3.25 6.26
CA ASN A 56 18.46 4.06 7.47
C ASN A 56 17.57 5.29 7.28
N SER A 57 16.49 5.36 8.04
CA SER A 57 15.49 6.44 7.96
C SER A 57 15.42 7.18 9.29
N ASN A 58 15.37 8.50 9.22
CA ASN A 58 15.14 9.39 10.35
C ASN A 58 14.17 10.48 9.91
N ARG A 59 12.97 10.46 10.46
CA ARG A 59 11.91 11.40 10.10
C ARG A 59 11.27 12.04 11.31
N GLU A 60 10.95 13.30 11.16
CA GLU A 60 10.10 14.05 12.08
C GLU A 60 8.65 13.92 11.63
N LEU A 61 7.74 13.88 12.57
CA LEU A 61 6.30 13.75 12.35
C LEU A 61 5.60 15.00 12.88
N GLY A 62 4.78 15.64 12.03
CA GLY A 62 4.00 16.81 12.42
C GLY A 62 2.97 16.48 13.50
N ARG A 63 2.61 17.47 14.29
CA ARG A 63 1.46 17.39 15.21
C ARG A 63 0.14 17.36 14.43
N LEU A 64 -0.90 16.88 15.09
CA LEU A 64 -2.27 17.14 14.68
C LEU A 64 -2.58 18.64 14.89
N THR A 65 -3.39 19.23 14.03
CA THR A 65 -3.78 20.66 14.15
C THR A 65 -4.54 20.95 15.44
N SER A 66 -5.30 19.98 15.93
CA SER A 66 -5.97 20.05 17.24
C SER A 66 -5.03 20.25 18.43
N ASP A 67 -3.76 19.84 18.28
CA ASP A 67 -2.76 19.88 19.37
C ASP A 67 -1.85 21.12 19.29
N GLN A 68 -2.03 21.97 18.26
CA GLN A 68 -1.12 23.11 17.99
C GLN A 68 -1.51 24.42 18.69
N SER A 69 -2.63 24.44 19.41
CA SER A 69 -3.28 25.67 19.92
C SER A 69 -2.50 26.45 20.98
N ASP A 70 -1.44 25.89 21.56
CA ASP A 70 -0.78 26.47 22.73
C ASP A 70 0.67 26.93 22.52
N GLY A 71 1.22 26.78 21.29
CA GLY A 71 2.60 27.16 20.98
C GLY A 71 3.67 26.37 21.72
N THR A 72 3.32 25.30 22.42
CA THR A 72 4.26 24.48 23.17
C THR A 72 5.24 23.73 22.27
N ARG A 73 6.48 23.61 22.70
CA ARG A 73 7.52 22.85 21.98
C ARG A 73 7.22 21.36 22.07
N PHE A 74 7.49 20.65 20.96
CA PHE A 74 7.38 19.20 20.92
C PHE A 74 8.51 18.58 20.08
N GLU A 75 8.81 17.32 20.35
CA GLU A 75 9.68 16.46 19.54
C GLU A 75 8.88 15.22 19.19
N ASN A 76 8.69 14.96 17.91
CA ASN A 76 7.98 13.78 17.40
C ASN A 76 8.84 13.17 16.29
N ARG A 77 9.53 12.06 16.60
CA ARG A 77 10.58 11.50 15.75
C ARG A 77 10.49 9.99 15.64
N GLN A 78 10.59 9.49 14.41
CA GLN A 78 10.74 8.07 14.11
C GLN A 78 12.11 7.81 13.47
N ARG A 79 12.80 6.78 13.94
CA ARG A 79 14.06 6.28 13.38
C ARG A 79 13.92 4.80 13.06
N GLU A 80 14.47 4.40 11.94
CA GLU A 80 14.41 3.02 11.47
C GLU A 80 15.75 2.59 10.87
N HIS A 81 16.16 1.36 11.16
CA HIS A 81 17.23 0.66 10.50
C HIS A 81 16.69 -0.68 10.03
N THR A 82 16.75 -0.92 8.74
CA THR A 82 16.27 -2.17 8.14
C THR A 82 17.38 -2.77 7.27
N LEU A 83 17.70 -4.04 7.48
CA LEU A 83 18.53 -4.84 6.60
C LEU A 83 17.68 -5.96 6.03
N ARG A 84 17.69 -6.11 4.72
CA ARG A 84 17.08 -7.22 3.99
C ARG A 84 18.16 -7.92 3.18
N SER A 85 18.27 -9.24 3.30
CA SER A 85 19.20 -10.03 2.52
C SER A 85 18.53 -11.27 1.99
N VAL A 86 18.83 -11.62 0.74
CA VAL A 86 18.23 -12.77 0.04
C VAL A 86 19.31 -13.47 -0.76
N LEU A 87 19.42 -14.78 -0.58
CA LEU A 87 20.11 -15.69 -1.46
C LEU A 87 19.07 -16.36 -2.35
N SER A 88 19.31 -16.46 -3.63
CA SER A 88 18.44 -17.14 -4.57
C SER A 88 19.26 -18.12 -5.43
N TRP A 89 18.62 -19.21 -5.79
CA TRP A 89 19.08 -20.15 -6.80
C TRP A 89 17.92 -20.50 -7.70
N ASP A 90 18.07 -20.23 -8.99
CA ASP A 90 17.13 -20.58 -10.03
C ASP A 90 17.79 -21.60 -10.96
N HIS A 91 17.09 -22.69 -11.23
CA HIS A 91 17.50 -23.71 -12.17
C HIS A 91 16.45 -23.85 -13.26
N THR A 92 16.88 -23.74 -14.52
CA THR A 92 15.97 -23.82 -15.67
C THR A 92 16.41 -24.95 -16.59
N ARG A 93 15.47 -25.81 -16.95
CA ARG A 93 15.57 -26.86 -17.97
C ARG A 93 14.48 -26.65 -19.02
N GLU A 94 14.50 -27.49 -20.02
CA GLU A 94 13.59 -27.40 -21.17
C GLU A 94 12.13 -27.45 -20.75
N ASN A 95 11.74 -28.34 -19.86
CA ASN A 95 10.37 -28.58 -19.43
C ASN A 95 10.08 -28.29 -17.96
N TRP A 96 11.07 -27.84 -17.17
CA TRP A 96 10.83 -27.47 -15.78
C TRP A 96 11.76 -26.36 -15.28
N LYS A 97 11.29 -25.64 -14.26
CA LYS A 97 12.06 -24.63 -13.55
C LYS A 97 11.91 -24.84 -12.06
N LEU A 98 12.98 -24.60 -11.33
CA LEU A 98 13.01 -24.60 -9.87
C LEU A 98 13.66 -23.30 -9.41
N GLY A 99 12.95 -22.56 -8.57
CA GLY A 99 13.46 -21.37 -7.88
C GLY A 99 13.51 -21.62 -6.38
N THR A 100 14.60 -21.26 -5.74
CA THR A 100 14.72 -21.29 -4.28
C THR A 100 15.21 -19.95 -3.75
N LYS A 101 14.71 -19.56 -2.60
CA LYS A 101 15.15 -18.34 -1.90
C LYS A 101 15.27 -18.61 -0.42
N ALA A 102 16.33 -18.06 0.18
CA ALA A 102 16.49 -18.00 1.63
C ALA A 102 16.85 -16.56 2.00
N GLY A 103 16.18 -16.00 2.99
CA GLY A 103 16.40 -14.60 3.33
C GLY A 103 16.28 -14.32 4.80
N TYR A 104 16.85 -13.17 5.16
CA TYR A 104 16.80 -12.61 6.49
C TYR A 104 16.45 -11.13 6.44
N ILE A 105 15.50 -10.72 7.30
CA ILE A 105 15.09 -9.34 7.46
C ILE A 105 15.27 -8.96 8.93
N TYR A 106 16.01 -7.88 9.15
CA TYR A 106 16.13 -7.24 10.45
C TYR A 106 15.56 -5.83 10.36
N THR A 107 14.65 -5.48 11.25
CA THR A 107 14.14 -4.12 11.41
C THR A 107 14.24 -3.70 12.86
N TRP A 108 14.88 -2.57 13.10
CA TRP A 108 14.84 -1.84 14.35
C TRP A 108 14.15 -0.50 14.15
N MET A 109 13.15 -0.21 14.96
CA MET A 109 12.39 1.02 14.91
C MET A 109 12.32 1.66 16.30
N ALA A 110 12.50 2.97 16.34
CA ALA A 110 12.34 3.80 17.52
C ALA A 110 11.38 4.95 17.23
N TYR A 111 10.39 5.13 18.08
CA TYR A 111 9.48 6.26 18.04
C TYR A 111 9.55 6.99 19.38
N ASP A 112 9.83 8.30 19.33
CA ASP A 112 9.93 9.18 20.49
C ASP A 112 8.98 10.37 20.29
N TYR A 113 8.05 10.55 21.24
CA TYR A 113 7.16 11.71 21.32
C TYR A 113 7.33 12.40 22.66
N LYS A 114 7.66 13.69 22.65
CA LYS A 114 7.87 14.51 23.83
C LYS A 114 7.13 15.84 23.69
N ASN A 115 6.58 16.33 24.79
CA ASN A 115 5.94 17.64 24.91
C ASN A 115 6.64 18.49 25.95
N ASP A 116 6.61 19.81 25.75
CA ASP A 116 7.02 20.80 26.76
C ASP A 116 6.02 20.77 27.92
N LYS A 117 6.54 20.81 29.14
CA LYS A 117 5.75 20.91 30.38
C LYS A 117 5.27 22.33 30.72
N GLY A 118 5.58 23.31 29.86
CA GLY A 118 5.30 24.72 30.13
C GLY A 118 6.42 25.48 30.84
N ASN A 119 7.50 24.77 31.26
CA ASN A 119 8.67 25.36 31.92
C ASN A 119 9.97 25.22 31.09
N GLY A 120 9.85 24.77 29.84
CA GLY A 120 10.98 24.50 28.93
C GLY A 120 11.53 23.07 29.05
N ASP A 121 11.10 22.27 30.02
CA ASP A 121 11.47 20.87 30.14
C ASP A 121 10.59 19.98 29.25
N MET A 122 11.20 19.00 28.58
CA MET A 122 10.51 18.08 27.69
C MET A 122 10.05 16.81 28.42
N ALA A 123 8.74 16.60 28.56
CA ALA A 123 8.16 15.36 29.05
C ALA A 123 8.15 14.29 27.95
N SER A 124 8.66 13.12 28.22
CA SER A 124 8.53 11.97 27.30
C SER A 124 7.14 11.36 27.42
N MET A 125 6.33 11.52 26.37
CA MET A 125 4.96 10.98 26.31
C MET A 125 4.94 9.55 25.78
N THR A 126 5.75 9.28 24.74
CA THR A 126 5.89 7.97 24.13
C THR A 126 7.36 7.66 23.89
N ARG A 127 7.78 6.46 24.23
CA ARG A 127 9.14 5.95 23.97
C ARG A 127 9.08 4.51 23.52
N SER A 128 8.64 4.32 22.27
CA SER A 128 8.45 2.99 21.69
C SER A 128 9.73 2.49 21.00
N ARG A 129 9.98 1.20 21.13
CA ARG A 129 11.11 0.48 20.53
C ARG A 129 10.62 -0.86 20.01
N SER A 130 10.89 -1.14 18.74
CA SER A 130 10.55 -2.41 18.14
C SER A 130 11.75 -3.04 17.46
N LYS A 131 11.90 -4.35 17.61
CA LYS A 131 12.86 -5.19 16.91
C LYS A 131 12.12 -6.32 16.24
N ILE A 132 12.33 -6.50 14.97
CA ILE A 132 11.72 -7.55 14.17
C ILE A 132 12.85 -8.31 13.47
N ASN A 133 12.90 -9.62 13.66
CA ASN A 133 13.75 -10.51 12.91
C ASN A 133 12.87 -11.49 12.16
N THR A 134 13.08 -11.64 10.88
CA THR A 134 12.36 -12.60 10.06
C THR A 134 13.37 -13.46 9.28
N LEU A 135 13.30 -14.76 9.45
CA LEU A 135 13.93 -15.75 8.59
C LEU A 135 12.88 -16.28 7.63
N TYR A 136 13.20 -16.44 6.36
CA TYR A 136 12.28 -17.05 5.43
C TYR A 136 12.99 -17.94 4.42
N GLY A 137 12.26 -18.95 3.96
CA GLY A 137 12.64 -19.83 2.86
C GLY A 137 11.46 -20.00 1.92
N GLN A 138 11.75 -20.13 0.64
CA GLN A 138 10.76 -20.34 -0.41
C GLN A 138 11.31 -21.28 -1.47
N VAL A 139 10.48 -22.18 -1.97
CA VAL A 139 10.77 -23.08 -3.09
C VAL A 139 9.58 -23.04 -4.04
N ASP A 140 9.85 -22.73 -5.30
CA ASP A 140 8.85 -22.67 -6.36
C ASP A 140 9.27 -23.59 -7.52
N GLY A 141 8.37 -24.44 -7.97
CA GLY A 141 8.56 -25.33 -9.10
C GLY A 141 7.54 -25.06 -10.20
N GLU A 142 8.00 -25.12 -11.45
CA GLU A 142 7.17 -25.11 -12.65
C GLU A 142 7.47 -26.35 -13.48
N TYR A 143 6.44 -27.03 -13.96
CA TYR A 143 6.55 -28.19 -14.82
C TYR A 143 5.63 -28.08 -16.03
N PHE A 144 6.21 -27.99 -17.21
CA PHE A 144 5.51 -27.97 -18.50
C PHE A 144 5.25 -29.40 -18.95
N LEU A 145 4.08 -29.95 -18.65
CA LEU A 145 3.71 -31.28 -19.09
C LEU A 145 3.55 -31.31 -20.63
N THR A 146 2.99 -30.24 -21.16
CA THR A 146 2.88 -29.96 -22.60
C THR A 146 2.99 -28.46 -22.84
N GLU A 147 3.09 -28.02 -24.11
CA GLU A 147 3.01 -26.58 -24.44
C GLU A 147 1.70 -25.90 -23.97
N LYS A 148 0.66 -26.71 -23.70
CA LYS A 148 -0.68 -26.25 -23.30
C LYS A 148 -0.98 -26.44 -21.82
N LEU A 149 -0.16 -27.17 -21.07
CA LEU A 149 -0.45 -27.52 -19.68
C LEU A 149 0.80 -27.33 -18.81
N LEU A 150 0.68 -26.37 -17.89
CA LEU A 150 1.69 -26.03 -16.91
C LEU A 150 1.17 -26.32 -15.50
N PHE A 151 1.95 -27.04 -14.73
CA PHE A 151 1.77 -27.18 -13.29
C PHE A 151 2.77 -26.32 -12.54
N THR A 152 2.31 -25.68 -11.45
CA THR A 152 3.20 -24.98 -10.52
C THR A 152 2.95 -25.45 -9.10
N ALA A 153 4.01 -25.51 -8.30
CA ALA A 153 3.93 -25.77 -6.87
C ALA A 153 4.89 -24.84 -6.14
N GLY A 154 4.46 -24.28 -5.02
CA GLY A 154 5.25 -23.39 -4.18
C GLY A 154 5.09 -23.73 -2.71
N LEU A 155 6.19 -23.66 -1.96
CA LEU A 155 6.21 -23.75 -0.50
C LEU A 155 6.98 -22.56 0.04
N SER A 156 6.44 -21.88 1.05
CA SER A 156 7.16 -20.84 1.78
C SER A 156 7.02 -21.02 3.29
N ALA A 157 8.08 -20.67 4.00
CA ALA A 157 8.11 -20.68 5.45
C ALA A 157 8.72 -19.37 5.95
N HIS A 158 8.09 -18.73 6.94
CA HIS A 158 8.60 -17.56 7.61
C HIS A 158 8.62 -17.80 9.11
N GLN A 159 9.69 -17.40 9.77
CA GLN A 159 9.81 -17.35 11.22
C GLN A 159 10.02 -15.92 11.65
N HIS A 160 9.06 -15.38 12.34
CA HIS A 160 9.08 -14.02 12.89
C HIS A 160 9.43 -14.05 14.36
N PHE A 161 10.31 -13.12 14.78
CA PHE A 161 10.57 -12.80 16.20
C PHE A 161 10.36 -11.29 16.36
N VAL A 162 9.34 -10.92 17.11
CA VAL A 162 8.93 -9.52 17.28
C VAL A 162 8.97 -9.14 18.73
N LYS A 163 9.76 -8.13 19.05
CA LYS A 163 9.80 -7.51 20.35
C LYS A 163 9.45 -6.04 20.21
N SER A 164 8.34 -5.64 20.83
CA SER A 164 7.88 -4.26 20.85
C SER A 164 7.62 -3.82 22.29
N SER A 165 8.04 -2.62 22.66
CA SER A 165 7.84 -2.06 24.00
C SER A 165 7.65 -0.56 23.94
N ASP A 166 6.82 -0.01 24.81
CA ASP A 166 6.76 1.42 25.09
C ASP A 166 7.04 1.63 26.58
N LYS A 167 8.11 2.35 26.90
CA LYS A 167 8.54 2.55 28.31
C LYS A 167 7.63 3.50 29.09
N ASN A 168 6.82 4.28 28.41
CA ASN A 168 5.93 5.26 29.04
C ASN A 168 4.49 4.76 29.15
N ILE A 169 4.14 3.67 28.45
CA ILE A 169 2.84 3.02 28.54
C ILE A 169 3.00 1.73 29.32
N ILE A 170 2.40 1.69 30.50
CA ILE A 170 2.38 0.51 31.37
C ILE A 170 0.95 0.00 31.41
N THR A 171 0.75 -1.23 30.96
CA THR A 171 -0.53 -1.92 31.04
C THR A 171 -0.44 -3.01 32.13
N LEU A 172 -1.45 -3.09 32.97
CA LEU A 172 -1.54 -4.17 33.95
C LEU A 172 -2.22 -5.39 33.31
N VAL A 173 -1.53 -6.51 33.27
CA VAL A 173 -2.07 -7.81 32.89
C VAL A 173 -2.06 -8.70 34.14
N GLY A 174 -3.24 -8.85 34.75
CA GLY A 174 -3.33 -9.38 36.09
C GLY A 174 -2.62 -8.45 37.10
N ASN A 175 -1.68 -9.00 37.86
CA ASN A 175 -0.87 -8.24 38.85
C ASN A 175 0.51 -7.82 38.31
N ARG A 176 0.77 -7.91 36.99
CA ARG A 176 2.06 -7.60 36.38
C ARG A 176 1.97 -6.38 35.49
N ALA A 177 2.91 -5.46 35.64
CA ALA A 177 3.09 -4.34 34.72
C ALA A 177 3.75 -4.85 33.42
N VAL A 178 3.14 -4.60 32.29
CA VAL A 178 3.63 -4.97 30.96
C VAL A 178 3.83 -3.72 30.13
N VAL A 179 5.00 -3.59 29.50
CA VAL A 179 5.39 -2.43 28.71
C VAL A 179 5.43 -2.73 27.19
N GLY A 180 5.00 -3.91 26.77
CA GLY A 180 5.03 -4.34 25.40
C GLY A 180 4.85 -5.84 25.26
N TYR A 181 5.23 -6.39 24.10
CA TYR A 181 5.17 -7.82 23.84
C TYR A 181 6.48 -8.35 23.23
N ASP A 182 6.73 -9.63 23.45
CA ASP A 182 7.83 -10.41 22.87
C ASP A 182 7.22 -11.71 22.34
N LYS A 183 7.11 -11.86 21.03
CA LYS A 183 6.39 -12.95 20.37
C LYS A 183 7.15 -13.52 19.21
N ALA A 184 7.04 -14.82 19.04
CA ALA A 184 7.48 -15.53 17.84
C ALA A 184 6.28 -16.17 17.15
N ARG A 185 6.31 -16.19 15.80
CA ARG A 185 5.28 -16.85 14.98
C ARG A 185 5.91 -17.49 13.77
N VAL A 186 5.57 -18.74 13.53
CA VAL A 186 5.82 -19.45 12.27
C VAL A 186 4.65 -19.19 11.31
N GLU A 187 4.96 -18.96 10.06
CA GLU A 187 3.96 -18.87 8.98
C GLU A 187 4.43 -19.81 7.86
N LEU A 188 3.53 -20.70 7.42
CA LEU A 188 3.74 -21.59 6.30
C LEU A 188 2.70 -21.34 5.23
N SER A 189 3.08 -21.46 3.97
CA SER A 189 2.14 -21.42 2.85
C SER A 189 2.53 -22.47 1.81
N GLY A 190 1.56 -23.28 1.40
CA GLY A 190 1.65 -24.21 0.31
C GLY A 190 0.69 -23.82 -0.81
N THR A 191 1.16 -23.82 -2.05
CA THR A 191 0.36 -23.49 -3.23
C THR A 191 0.60 -24.52 -4.33
N VAL A 192 -0.48 -24.96 -4.98
CA VAL A 192 -0.40 -25.74 -6.22
C VAL A 192 -1.32 -25.14 -7.26
N SER A 193 -0.91 -25.14 -8.52
CA SER A 193 -1.77 -24.66 -9.60
C SER A 193 -1.60 -25.48 -10.87
N ALA A 194 -2.67 -25.48 -11.69
CA ALA A 194 -2.66 -25.97 -13.04
C ALA A 194 -3.14 -24.88 -13.98
N LYS A 195 -2.37 -24.59 -15.01
CA LYS A 195 -2.74 -23.66 -16.09
C LYS A 195 -2.88 -24.45 -17.36
N TRP A 196 -4.05 -24.41 -17.96
CA TRP A 196 -4.42 -25.17 -19.14
C TRP A 196 -4.94 -24.26 -20.26
N ARG A 197 -4.36 -24.42 -21.45
CA ARG A 197 -4.75 -23.71 -22.67
C ARG A 197 -5.20 -24.72 -23.75
N PRO A 198 -6.41 -25.28 -23.63
CA PRO A 198 -6.88 -26.32 -24.55
C PRO A 198 -6.90 -25.88 -26.01
N ILE A 199 -7.26 -24.62 -26.25
CA ILE A 199 -7.21 -23.98 -27.55
C ILE A 199 -6.52 -22.62 -27.43
N GLU A 200 -5.98 -22.08 -28.51
CA GLU A 200 -5.23 -20.80 -28.50
C GLU A 200 -5.99 -19.63 -27.88
N ARG A 201 -7.32 -19.67 -27.92
CA ARG A 201 -8.18 -18.58 -27.44
C ARG A 201 -8.61 -18.71 -25.99
N LEU A 202 -8.55 -19.88 -25.40
CA LEU A 202 -9.05 -20.16 -24.04
C LEU A 202 -7.91 -20.53 -23.11
N GLY A 203 -7.73 -19.73 -22.07
CA GLY A 203 -6.87 -20.03 -20.93
C GLY A 203 -7.70 -20.27 -19.68
N MET A 204 -7.32 -21.27 -18.89
CA MET A 204 -7.93 -21.61 -17.61
C MET A 204 -6.84 -21.87 -16.58
N SER A 205 -7.07 -21.46 -15.32
CA SER A 205 -6.14 -21.75 -14.23
C SER A 205 -6.91 -22.03 -12.95
N VAL A 206 -6.52 -23.09 -12.26
CA VAL A 206 -6.97 -23.42 -10.91
C VAL A 206 -5.79 -23.30 -9.98
N VAL A 207 -5.98 -22.64 -8.84
CA VAL A 207 -5.00 -22.48 -7.78
C VAL A 207 -5.60 -22.97 -6.48
N LEU A 208 -4.87 -23.78 -5.74
CA LEU A 208 -5.21 -24.19 -4.38
C LEU A 208 -4.08 -23.76 -3.47
N ARG A 209 -4.41 -23.07 -2.40
CA ARG A 209 -3.47 -22.60 -1.39
C ARG A 209 -3.95 -22.99 0.00
N GLU A 210 -3.02 -23.30 0.88
CA GLU A 210 -3.24 -23.47 2.31
C GLU A 210 -2.16 -22.75 3.09
N GLU A 211 -2.54 -22.13 4.20
CA GLU A 211 -1.67 -21.31 5.02
C GLU A 211 -1.78 -21.70 6.50
N MET A 212 -0.67 -21.57 7.22
CA MET A 212 -0.61 -21.73 8.67
C MET A 212 0.03 -20.50 9.30
N TYR A 213 -0.60 -19.98 10.36
CA TYR A 213 -0.11 -18.86 11.16
C TYR A 213 -0.05 -19.27 12.64
N GLY A 214 1.15 -19.53 13.16
CA GLY A 214 1.33 -20.21 14.43
C GLY A 214 0.71 -21.61 14.38
N ASP A 215 -0.25 -21.90 15.24
CA ASP A 215 -0.95 -23.19 15.27
C ASP A 215 -2.26 -23.20 14.46
N ASN A 216 -2.58 -22.11 13.74
CA ASN A 216 -3.86 -21.95 13.06
C ASN A 216 -3.69 -22.19 11.56
N TRP A 217 -4.36 -23.22 11.04
CA TRP A 217 -4.45 -23.50 9.62
C TRP A 217 -5.63 -22.79 8.97
N SER A 218 -5.43 -22.28 7.75
CA SER A 218 -6.54 -21.87 6.91
C SER A 218 -7.26 -23.10 6.37
N PRO A 219 -8.55 -23.03 6.02
CA PRO A 219 -9.10 -23.95 5.06
C PRO A 219 -8.40 -23.81 3.71
N ILE A 220 -8.55 -24.79 2.82
CA ILE A 220 -8.08 -24.67 1.44
C ILE A 220 -8.68 -23.40 0.81
N ILE A 221 -7.80 -22.61 0.19
CA ILE A 221 -8.09 -21.33 -0.45
C ILE A 221 -8.08 -21.55 -1.97
N PRO A 222 -9.24 -21.84 -2.61
CA PRO A 222 -9.31 -22.02 -4.04
C PRO A 222 -9.39 -20.70 -4.77
N ALA A 223 -8.80 -20.67 -5.98
CA ALA A 223 -9.02 -19.63 -6.96
C ALA A 223 -9.13 -20.24 -8.36
N PHE A 224 -10.06 -19.71 -9.15
CA PHE A 224 -10.28 -20.10 -10.53
C PHE A 224 -10.21 -18.85 -11.43
N PHE A 225 -9.50 -18.96 -12.52
CA PHE A 225 -9.34 -17.90 -13.51
C PHE A 225 -9.63 -18.45 -14.89
N VAL A 226 -10.27 -17.64 -15.74
CA VAL A 226 -10.51 -17.93 -17.13
C VAL A 226 -10.25 -16.69 -17.98
N ASP A 227 -9.60 -16.87 -19.12
CA ASP A 227 -9.44 -15.85 -20.14
C ASP A 227 -9.85 -16.40 -21.50
N TYR A 228 -10.52 -15.55 -22.30
CA TYR A 228 -10.93 -15.89 -23.64
C TYR A 228 -10.62 -14.76 -24.63
N VAL A 229 -9.85 -15.06 -25.66
CA VAL A 229 -9.49 -14.12 -26.73
C VAL A 229 -10.68 -13.98 -27.69
N LEU A 230 -11.45 -12.89 -27.54
CA LEU A 230 -12.60 -12.55 -28.38
C LEU A 230 -12.16 -12.16 -29.79
N SER A 231 -11.08 -11.38 -29.90
CA SER A 231 -10.53 -10.92 -31.17
C SER A 231 -9.01 -10.91 -31.15
N LYS A 232 -8.38 -11.68 -32.05
CA LYS A 232 -6.92 -11.65 -32.23
C LYS A 232 -6.45 -10.32 -32.82
N LYS A 233 -7.22 -9.73 -33.75
CA LYS A 233 -6.86 -8.50 -34.47
C LYS A 233 -6.79 -7.29 -33.54
N GLY A 234 -7.67 -7.23 -32.53
CA GLY A 234 -7.70 -6.15 -31.53
C GLY A 234 -7.13 -6.55 -30.17
N ASN A 235 -6.54 -7.77 -30.05
CA ASN A 235 -6.14 -8.35 -28.76
C ASN A 235 -7.21 -8.17 -27.68
N ILE A 236 -8.50 -8.35 -28.07
CA ILE A 236 -9.61 -8.21 -27.12
C ILE A 236 -9.74 -9.52 -26.36
N THR A 237 -9.57 -9.46 -25.04
CA THR A 237 -9.63 -10.61 -24.15
C THR A 237 -10.65 -10.37 -23.03
N ALA A 238 -11.62 -11.28 -22.91
CA ALA A 238 -12.47 -11.34 -21.73
C ALA A 238 -11.79 -12.16 -20.64
N LYS A 239 -11.92 -11.73 -19.38
CA LYS A 239 -11.37 -12.39 -18.22
C LYS A 239 -12.42 -12.51 -17.14
N ALA A 240 -12.40 -13.61 -16.39
CA ALA A 240 -13.18 -13.74 -15.17
C ALA A 240 -12.43 -14.54 -14.13
N SER A 241 -12.69 -14.24 -12.87
CA SER A 241 -12.12 -14.99 -11.75
C SER A 241 -13.09 -15.11 -10.59
N ILE A 242 -12.91 -16.17 -9.82
CA ILE A 242 -13.48 -16.35 -8.49
C ILE A 242 -12.35 -16.77 -7.56
N THR A 243 -12.19 -16.04 -6.46
CA THR A 243 -11.13 -16.30 -5.50
C THR A 243 -11.69 -16.29 -4.08
N ARG A 244 -11.23 -17.24 -3.26
CA ARG A 244 -11.42 -17.19 -1.82
C ARG A 244 -10.23 -16.52 -1.17
N ASN A 245 -10.49 -15.64 -0.21
CA ASN A 245 -9.45 -14.87 0.48
C ASN A 245 -9.50 -15.12 1.98
N TYR A 246 -8.34 -15.10 2.62
CA TYR A 246 -8.17 -15.15 4.07
C TYR A 246 -7.11 -14.14 4.52
N ARG A 247 -7.34 -13.54 5.68
CA ARG A 247 -6.32 -12.75 6.38
C ARG A 247 -6.31 -13.11 7.87
N PHE A 248 -5.18 -13.56 8.35
CA PHE A 248 -4.98 -13.78 9.79
C PHE A 248 -4.64 -12.45 10.48
N PRO A 249 -5.04 -12.26 11.75
CA PRO A 249 -4.63 -11.10 12.55
C PRO A 249 -3.11 -11.00 12.61
N THR A 250 -2.58 -9.79 12.49
CA THR A 250 -1.15 -9.54 12.66
C THR A 250 -0.75 -9.68 14.13
N LEU A 251 0.55 -9.81 14.41
CA LEU A 251 1.03 -9.79 15.80
C LEU A 251 0.69 -8.49 16.51
N ASN A 252 0.61 -7.39 15.77
CA ASN A 252 0.21 -6.10 16.31
C ASN A 252 -1.29 -6.06 16.66
N ASP A 253 -2.16 -6.62 15.81
CA ASP A 253 -3.60 -6.73 16.08
C ASP A 253 -3.84 -7.54 17.37
N LEU A 254 -3.06 -8.60 17.59
CA LEU A 254 -3.23 -9.49 18.73
C LEU A 254 -2.61 -8.95 20.04
N TYR A 255 -1.42 -8.35 19.96
CA TYR A 255 -0.57 -8.15 21.14
C TYR A 255 -0.14 -6.71 21.39
N PHE A 256 -0.55 -5.75 20.55
CA PHE A 256 -0.24 -4.33 20.78
C PHE A 256 -0.81 -3.90 22.15
N LEU A 257 0.00 -3.20 22.95
CA LEU A 257 -0.45 -2.67 24.22
C LEU A 257 -0.50 -1.13 24.18
N PRO A 258 -1.64 -0.55 24.63
CA PRO A 258 -2.71 -1.17 25.43
C PRO A 258 -3.91 -1.71 24.63
N GLY A 259 -3.88 -1.80 23.31
CA GLY A 259 -5.06 -1.98 22.48
C GLY A 259 -5.25 -3.34 21.80
N GLY A 260 -4.26 -4.23 21.77
CA GLY A 260 -4.35 -5.51 21.06
C GLY A 260 -5.46 -6.43 21.58
N ASN A 261 -5.97 -7.28 20.70
CA ASN A 261 -7.09 -8.17 20.98
C ASN A 261 -6.76 -9.61 20.52
N THR A 262 -6.59 -10.51 21.47
CA THR A 262 -6.26 -11.93 21.20
C THR A 262 -7.45 -12.77 20.73
N ASP A 263 -8.68 -12.24 20.86
CA ASP A 263 -9.91 -12.93 20.49
C ASP A 263 -10.33 -12.66 19.03
N LEU A 264 -9.48 -11.96 18.26
CA LEU A 264 -9.76 -11.69 16.86
C LEU A 264 -9.85 -12.96 16.03
N LYS A 265 -10.88 -13.02 15.24
CA LYS A 265 -11.05 -14.02 14.20
C LYS A 265 -10.29 -13.60 12.95
N ARG A 266 -9.96 -14.58 12.09
CA ARG A 266 -9.44 -14.34 10.76
C ARG A 266 -10.52 -13.77 9.85
N GLU A 267 -10.16 -12.84 8.97
CA GLU A 267 -11.03 -12.40 7.89
C GLU A 267 -11.12 -13.51 6.84
N SER A 268 -12.30 -13.67 6.24
CA SER A 268 -12.49 -14.58 5.12
C SER A 268 -13.53 -14.02 4.14
N GLY A 269 -13.33 -14.29 2.86
CA GLY A 269 -14.24 -13.75 1.86
C GLY A 269 -14.09 -14.39 0.49
N PHE A 270 -14.97 -13.98 -0.40
CA PHE A 270 -14.91 -14.29 -1.82
C PHE A 270 -14.84 -13.01 -2.63
N THR A 271 -14.07 -13.06 -3.71
CA THR A 271 -14.01 -12.01 -4.73
C THR A 271 -14.40 -12.63 -6.07
N TYR A 272 -15.31 -11.98 -6.75
CA TYR A 272 -15.73 -12.27 -8.12
C TYR A 272 -15.25 -11.11 -9.00
N GLU A 273 -14.67 -11.44 -10.15
CA GLU A 273 -14.21 -10.42 -11.09
C GLU A 273 -14.58 -10.81 -12.50
N ALA A 274 -14.96 -9.82 -13.32
CA ALA A 274 -15.17 -9.97 -14.75
C ALA A 274 -14.67 -8.71 -15.45
N GLY A 275 -13.92 -8.88 -16.56
CA GLY A 275 -13.34 -7.74 -17.22
C GLY A 275 -13.02 -8.00 -18.68
N LEU A 276 -12.73 -6.91 -19.37
CA LEU A 276 -12.27 -6.88 -20.75
C LEU A 276 -10.94 -6.13 -20.82
N SER A 277 -10.02 -6.62 -21.63
CA SER A 277 -8.81 -5.88 -21.98
C SER A 277 -8.63 -5.87 -23.50
N PHE A 278 -8.01 -4.81 -24.01
CA PHE A 278 -7.67 -4.69 -25.42
C PHE A 278 -6.28 -4.09 -25.59
N ALA A 279 -5.66 -4.39 -26.73
CA ALA A 279 -4.41 -3.75 -27.13
C ALA A 279 -4.36 -3.65 -28.66
N VAL A 280 -4.33 -2.44 -29.16
CA VAL A 280 -4.25 -2.14 -30.59
C VAL A 280 -3.09 -1.18 -30.86
N GLY A 281 -2.52 -1.27 -32.04
CA GLY A 281 -1.42 -0.37 -32.38
C GLY A 281 -1.00 -0.51 -33.84
N LYS A 282 -0.18 0.45 -34.25
CA LYS A 282 0.54 0.45 -35.50
C LYS A 282 2.01 0.71 -35.17
N ASP A 283 2.86 -0.21 -35.58
CA ASP A 283 4.29 -0.14 -35.32
C ASP A 283 4.88 1.24 -35.57
N ASN A 284 5.65 1.72 -34.62
CA ASN A 284 6.32 3.03 -34.65
C ASN A 284 5.39 4.25 -34.80
N VAL A 285 4.07 4.11 -34.70
CA VAL A 285 3.09 5.21 -34.77
C VAL A 285 2.37 5.37 -33.44
N TYR A 286 1.63 4.35 -33.05
CA TYR A 286 0.89 4.38 -31.77
C TYR A 286 0.69 2.98 -31.20
N THR A 287 0.53 2.93 -29.87
CA THR A 287 -0.07 1.80 -29.14
C THR A 287 -1.16 2.36 -28.22
N LEU A 288 -2.30 1.70 -28.23
CA LEU A 288 -3.40 1.97 -27.32
C LEU A 288 -3.81 0.66 -26.66
N SER A 289 -3.76 0.61 -25.35
CA SER A 289 -4.25 -0.51 -24.55
C SER A 289 -5.15 -0.03 -23.43
N GLY A 290 -6.02 -0.90 -22.96
CA GLY A 290 -6.88 -0.59 -21.84
C GLY A 290 -7.56 -1.82 -21.27
N SER A 291 -8.09 -1.65 -20.09
CA SER A 291 -8.90 -2.66 -19.41
C SER A 291 -10.03 -2.01 -18.64
N ALA A 292 -11.11 -2.75 -18.50
CA ALA A 292 -12.21 -2.45 -17.58
C ALA A 292 -12.57 -3.74 -16.86
N SER A 293 -12.64 -3.68 -15.55
CA SER A 293 -13.06 -4.81 -14.70
C SER A 293 -14.14 -4.37 -13.74
N TRP A 294 -15.12 -5.21 -13.57
CA TRP A 294 -16.07 -5.20 -12.48
C TRP A 294 -15.58 -6.19 -11.42
N PHE A 295 -15.75 -5.85 -10.18
CA PHE A 295 -15.49 -6.75 -9.05
C PHE A 295 -16.61 -6.67 -8.03
N ASP A 296 -16.74 -7.74 -7.27
CA ASP A 296 -17.66 -7.88 -6.14
C ASP A 296 -16.97 -8.74 -5.07
N GLN A 297 -16.84 -8.19 -3.87
CA GLN A 297 -16.09 -8.79 -2.77
C GLN A 297 -16.89 -8.72 -1.48
N HIS A 298 -17.15 -9.89 -0.88
CA HIS A 298 -17.71 -10.03 0.46
C HIS A 298 -16.62 -10.50 1.41
N VAL A 299 -16.43 -9.78 2.53
CA VAL A 299 -15.46 -10.12 3.56
C VAL A 299 -16.15 -10.21 4.91
N ASN A 300 -16.09 -11.39 5.51
CA ASN A 300 -16.59 -11.63 6.86
C ASN A 300 -15.48 -11.42 7.89
N ASP A 301 -15.88 -11.04 9.10
CA ASP A 301 -14.99 -10.80 10.24
C ASP A 301 -13.88 -9.77 9.95
N TRP A 302 -14.17 -8.71 9.19
CA TRP A 302 -13.24 -7.65 8.84
C TRP A 302 -12.62 -7.01 10.09
N ILE A 303 -11.31 -6.90 10.15
CA ILE A 303 -10.59 -6.34 11.30
C ILE A 303 -10.38 -4.83 11.09
N ILE A 304 -10.92 -4.03 12.01
CA ILE A 304 -10.78 -2.58 12.04
C ILE A 304 -10.33 -2.10 13.42
N TRP A 305 -9.48 -1.08 13.46
CA TRP A 305 -9.08 -0.42 14.68
C TRP A 305 -10.04 0.73 14.98
N LEU A 306 -10.75 0.66 16.09
CA LEU A 306 -11.70 1.68 16.54
C LEU A 306 -11.30 2.21 17.92
N PRO A 307 -11.61 3.50 18.22
CA PRO A 307 -11.45 4.05 19.56
C PRO A 307 -12.41 3.33 20.53
N ASN A 308 -11.89 2.93 21.69
CA ASN A 308 -12.69 2.32 22.75
C ASN A 308 -13.02 3.36 23.83
N PHE A 309 -13.89 2.97 24.81
CA PHE A 309 -14.31 3.82 25.91
C PHE A 309 -13.17 4.22 26.88
N LYS A 310 -12.00 3.55 26.81
CA LYS A 310 -10.80 3.87 27.59
C LYS A 310 -9.89 4.89 26.92
N GLY A 311 -10.26 5.42 25.73
CA GLY A 311 -9.53 6.45 25.02
C GLY A 311 -8.34 5.96 24.18
N TYR A 312 -8.22 4.65 23.94
CA TYR A 312 -7.25 4.10 23.00
C TYR A 312 -7.93 3.27 21.89
N TYR A 313 -7.23 3.04 20.80
CA TYR A 313 -7.71 2.22 19.69
C TYR A 313 -7.50 0.74 19.99
N SER A 314 -8.49 -0.07 19.65
CA SER A 314 -8.44 -1.53 19.71
C SER A 314 -8.98 -2.14 18.42
N PRO A 315 -8.40 -3.26 17.93
CA PRO A 315 -8.91 -3.95 16.77
C PRO A 315 -10.09 -4.82 17.16
N LEU A 316 -11.10 -4.80 16.33
CA LEU A 316 -12.33 -5.57 16.45
C LEU A 316 -12.69 -6.18 15.11
N ASN A 317 -13.40 -7.31 15.10
CA ASN A 317 -14.01 -7.83 13.89
C ASN A 317 -15.37 -7.14 13.67
N ILE A 318 -15.56 -6.56 12.49
CA ILE A 318 -16.87 -6.19 11.95
C ILE A 318 -17.42 -7.40 11.20
N LYS A 319 -18.70 -7.72 11.35
CA LYS A 319 -19.25 -8.96 10.81
C LYS A 319 -19.07 -9.10 9.31
N GLU A 320 -19.39 -8.06 8.52
CA GLU A 320 -19.37 -8.16 7.07
C GLU A 320 -19.05 -6.81 6.41
N VAL A 321 -18.21 -6.86 5.39
CA VAL A 321 -17.93 -5.72 4.48
C VAL A 321 -18.17 -6.18 3.06
N HIS A 322 -18.99 -5.43 2.31
CA HIS A 322 -19.23 -5.61 0.89
C HIS A 322 -18.54 -4.50 0.12
N ALA A 323 -17.53 -4.85 -0.67
CA ALA A 323 -16.84 -3.94 -1.57
C ALA A 323 -17.10 -4.36 -3.02
N TYR A 324 -17.55 -3.45 -3.85
CA TYR A 324 -17.85 -3.72 -5.26
C TYR A 324 -17.52 -2.52 -6.13
N GLY A 325 -17.46 -2.72 -7.43
CA GLY A 325 -17.21 -1.56 -8.28
C GLY A 325 -16.71 -1.87 -9.67
N ILE A 326 -16.21 -0.80 -10.30
CA ILE A 326 -15.62 -0.83 -11.63
C ILE A 326 -14.29 -0.12 -11.57
N GLU A 327 -13.27 -0.76 -12.13
CA GLU A 327 -11.94 -0.19 -12.31
C GLU A 327 -11.60 -0.18 -13.79
N THR A 328 -11.01 0.92 -14.25
CA THR A 328 -10.56 1.06 -15.64
C THR A 328 -9.15 1.59 -15.71
N GLU A 329 -8.41 1.15 -16.72
CA GLU A 329 -7.07 1.61 -17.02
C GLU A 329 -6.95 1.80 -18.54
N ALA A 330 -6.25 2.86 -18.98
CA ALA A 330 -5.93 3.08 -20.38
C ALA A 330 -4.54 3.68 -20.54
N ASP A 331 -3.80 3.13 -21.52
CA ASP A 331 -2.47 3.57 -21.91
C ASP A 331 -2.44 3.92 -23.39
N LEU A 332 -1.92 5.09 -23.69
CA LEU A 332 -1.67 5.56 -25.03
C LEU A 332 -0.21 5.95 -25.19
N ALA A 333 0.48 5.37 -26.16
CA ALA A 333 1.80 5.84 -26.57
C ALA A 333 1.74 6.25 -28.05
N LEU A 334 2.14 7.50 -28.33
CA LEU A 334 2.15 8.09 -29.67
C LEU A 334 3.56 8.56 -30.03
N ARG A 335 3.98 8.29 -31.27
CA ARG A 335 5.11 8.95 -31.88
C ARG A 335 4.59 10.12 -32.76
N LEU A 336 4.61 11.34 -32.17
CA LEU A 336 4.12 12.54 -32.85
C LEU A 336 5.01 12.96 -34.02
N ALA A 337 6.35 12.78 -33.87
CA ALA A 337 7.35 13.05 -34.91
C ALA A 337 8.64 12.25 -34.61
N LYS A 338 9.67 12.38 -35.48
CA LYS A 338 10.95 11.65 -35.36
C LYS A 338 11.54 11.62 -33.91
N ASN A 339 11.45 12.75 -33.21
CA ASN A 339 12.04 12.91 -31.87
C ASN A 339 11.01 13.19 -30.77
N TRP A 340 9.72 13.24 -31.09
CA TRP A 340 8.64 13.53 -30.17
C TRP A 340 7.81 12.29 -29.85
N LYS A 341 7.67 12.00 -28.58
CA LYS A 341 6.81 10.91 -28.08
C LYS A 341 5.87 11.46 -27.03
N LEU A 342 4.61 11.04 -27.08
CA LEU A 342 3.60 11.29 -26.07
C LEU A 342 3.17 9.96 -25.47
N GLY A 343 3.23 9.83 -24.17
CA GLY A 343 2.63 8.76 -23.39
C GLY A 343 1.53 9.33 -22.50
N VAL A 344 0.37 8.71 -22.48
CA VAL A 344 -0.74 9.05 -21.57
C VAL A 344 -1.18 7.77 -20.90
N HIS A 345 -1.29 7.83 -19.57
CA HIS A 345 -1.84 6.76 -18.75
C HIS A 345 -2.96 7.33 -17.87
N SER A 346 -4.08 6.63 -17.81
CA SER A 346 -5.24 7.03 -16.99
C SER A 346 -5.82 5.83 -16.25
N THR A 347 -6.28 6.07 -15.03
CA THR A 347 -7.06 5.12 -14.25
C THR A 347 -8.31 5.79 -13.72
N PHE A 348 -9.37 5.01 -13.58
CA PHE A 348 -10.58 5.42 -12.87
C PHE A 348 -11.09 4.23 -12.07
N ALA A 349 -11.51 4.49 -10.83
CA ALA A 349 -12.14 3.50 -9.97
C ALA A 349 -13.38 4.09 -9.30
N TRP A 350 -14.45 3.30 -9.32
CA TRP A 350 -15.64 3.46 -8.49
C TRP A 350 -15.72 2.24 -7.59
N THR A 351 -15.50 2.44 -6.28
CA THR A 351 -15.22 1.36 -5.34
C THR A 351 -15.95 1.56 -4.00
N PRO A 352 -17.30 1.55 -3.97
CA PRO A 352 -18.04 1.50 -2.72
C PRO A 352 -17.56 0.34 -1.84
N SER A 353 -17.43 0.59 -0.54
CA SER A 353 -17.01 -0.40 0.46
C SER A 353 -17.89 -0.21 1.68
N ILE A 354 -18.94 -1.03 1.79
CA ILE A 354 -20.06 -0.83 2.69
C ILE A 354 -19.98 -1.80 3.87
N ASN A 355 -20.21 -1.30 5.07
CA ASN A 355 -20.41 -2.15 6.24
C ASN A 355 -21.82 -2.75 6.21
N GLU A 356 -21.92 -4.05 6.02
CA GLU A 356 -23.17 -4.83 6.06
C GLU A 356 -23.32 -5.64 7.36
N GLY A 357 -22.36 -5.53 8.27
CA GLY A 357 -22.40 -6.20 9.56
C GLY A 357 -23.48 -5.65 10.48
N GLU A 358 -24.10 -6.51 11.26
CA GLU A 358 -25.09 -6.11 12.27
C GLU A 358 -24.50 -5.10 13.25
N PRO A 359 -25.29 -4.08 13.66
CA PRO A 359 -24.85 -3.09 14.63
C PRO A 359 -24.33 -3.71 15.93
N MET A 360 -23.21 -3.25 16.44
CA MET A 360 -22.62 -3.73 17.69
C MET A 360 -23.40 -3.28 18.93
N SER A 361 -24.21 -2.23 18.80
CA SER A 361 -25.08 -1.68 19.86
C SER A 361 -26.21 -0.86 19.23
N SER A 362 -27.21 -0.49 20.02
CA SER A 362 -28.29 0.40 19.58
C SER A 362 -27.84 1.81 19.16
N ALA A 363 -26.65 2.22 19.58
CA ALA A 363 -26.04 3.51 19.20
C ALA A 363 -25.19 3.40 17.92
N ASP A 364 -24.90 2.20 17.43
CA ASP A 364 -24.11 1.98 16.23
C ASP A 364 -24.93 2.29 14.98
N GLN A 365 -24.50 3.29 14.23
CA GLN A 365 -25.13 3.76 13.00
C GLN A 365 -24.31 3.38 11.76
N SER A 366 -23.42 2.40 11.85
CA SER A 366 -22.48 2.04 10.78
C SER A 366 -23.05 1.12 9.70
N LEU A 367 -24.20 0.47 9.93
CA LEU A 367 -24.85 -0.42 8.97
C LEU A 367 -25.24 0.32 7.68
N GLY A 368 -24.86 -0.24 6.54
CA GLY A 368 -25.10 0.35 5.21
C GLY A 368 -24.25 1.60 4.93
N LYS A 369 -23.19 1.84 5.69
CA LYS A 369 -22.32 3.00 5.54
C LYS A 369 -20.98 2.65 4.91
N GLN A 370 -20.42 3.62 4.15
CA GLN A 370 -19.10 3.54 3.57
C GLN A 370 -18.03 3.42 4.66
N LEU A 371 -17.01 2.60 4.44
CA LEU A 371 -15.89 2.48 5.36
C LEU A 371 -15.14 3.82 5.50
N PRO A 372 -14.66 4.16 6.72
CA PRO A 372 -13.88 5.38 6.94
C PRO A 372 -12.61 5.42 6.09
N TYR A 373 -12.25 6.63 5.61
CA TYR A 373 -11.06 6.92 4.81
C TYR A 373 -11.00 6.24 3.43
N VAL A 374 -12.02 5.52 3.01
CA VAL A 374 -12.11 4.91 1.68
C VAL A 374 -12.87 5.85 0.73
N PRO A 375 -12.23 6.38 -0.33
CA PRO A 375 -12.93 7.17 -1.33
C PRO A 375 -13.84 6.28 -2.18
N GLU A 376 -15.03 6.75 -2.51
CA GLU A 376 -15.94 6.04 -3.41
C GLU A 376 -15.48 6.14 -4.87
N TYR A 377 -14.91 7.30 -5.24
CA TYR A 377 -14.37 7.56 -6.58
C TYR A 377 -12.92 8.01 -6.50
N SER A 378 -12.10 7.48 -7.40
CA SER A 378 -10.75 7.97 -7.62
C SER A 378 -10.40 7.94 -9.10
N ALA A 379 -9.57 8.89 -9.55
CA ALA A 379 -9.09 8.95 -10.91
C ALA A 379 -7.65 9.47 -10.95
N THR A 380 -6.85 8.96 -11.87
CA THR A 380 -5.51 9.49 -12.14
C THR A 380 -5.32 9.70 -13.64
N LEU A 381 -4.54 10.71 -13.98
CA LEU A 381 -4.08 10.97 -15.33
C LEU A 381 -2.61 11.35 -15.31
N SER A 382 -1.78 10.70 -16.09
CA SER A 382 -0.40 11.12 -16.30
C SER A 382 -0.09 11.25 -17.78
N GLY A 383 0.50 12.37 -18.18
CA GLY A 383 0.93 12.66 -19.54
C GLY A 383 2.44 12.92 -19.58
N ARG A 384 3.18 12.16 -20.37
CA ARG A 384 4.61 12.32 -20.58
C ARG A 384 4.89 12.74 -22.02
N LEU A 385 5.41 13.95 -22.20
CA LEU A 385 5.90 14.44 -23.48
C LEU A 385 7.43 14.37 -23.50
N SER A 386 7.98 13.60 -24.41
CA SER A 386 9.43 13.43 -24.55
C SER A 386 9.92 14.01 -25.87
N TYR A 387 11.01 14.77 -25.80
CA TYR A 387 11.73 15.29 -26.95
C TYR A 387 13.24 15.05 -26.79
N ARG A 388 13.80 14.15 -27.61
CA ARG A 388 15.22 13.71 -27.47
C ARG A 388 15.50 13.24 -26.03
N SER A 389 16.36 13.95 -25.29
CA SER A 389 16.74 13.69 -23.90
C SER A 389 15.95 14.52 -22.87
N TRP A 390 14.95 15.28 -23.28
CA TRP A 390 14.02 16.00 -22.42
C TRP A 390 12.74 15.19 -22.21
N SER A 391 12.19 15.25 -21.02
CA SER A 391 10.88 14.67 -20.68
C SER A 391 10.12 15.62 -19.76
N LEU A 392 8.92 15.99 -20.15
CA LEU A 392 7.95 16.71 -19.33
C LEU A 392 6.86 15.74 -18.92
N LEU A 393 6.66 15.55 -17.62
CA LEU A 393 5.62 14.70 -17.06
C LEU A 393 4.64 15.59 -16.28
N TYR A 394 3.37 15.50 -16.62
CA TYR A 394 2.26 16.04 -15.83
C TYR A 394 1.52 14.87 -15.18
N LYS A 395 1.22 14.98 -13.89
CA LYS A 395 0.39 14.03 -13.14
C LYS A 395 -0.76 14.77 -12.49
N TRP A 396 -1.94 14.21 -12.63
CA TRP A 396 -3.16 14.67 -11.97
C TRP A 396 -3.84 13.51 -11.26
N CYS A 397 -4.43 13.74 -10.09
CA CYS A 397 -5.28 12.79 -9.42
C CYS A 397 -6.47 13.48 -8.76
N TYR A 398 -7.56 12.73 -8.68
CA TYR A 398 -8.80 13.08 -8.01
C TYR A 398 -9.14 12.01 -6.98
N TYR A 399 -9.58 12.44 -5.80
CA TYR A 399 -10.20 11.60 -4.80
C TYR A 399 -11.49 12.25 -4.34
N SER A 400 -12.58 11.46 -4.28
CA SER A 400 -13.86 11.92 -3.75
C SER A 400 -13.78 12.20 -2.24
N GLU A 401 -14.82 12.74 -1.67
CA GLU A 401 -14.95 12.89 -0.22
C GLU A 401 -14.81 11.53 0.49
N ARG A 402 -14.31 11.53 1.71
CA ARG A 402 -14.12 10.36 2.55
C ARG A 402 -14.63 10.63 3.94
N TYR A 403 -15.31 9.68 4.52
CA TYR A 403 -15.74 9.76 5.90
C TYR A 403 -14.60 9.42 6.85
N THR A 404 -14.58 10.02 8.02
CA THR A 404 -13.61 9.75 9.08
C THR A 404 -14.20 8.89 10.19
N MET A 405 -15.54 8.77 10.19
CA MET A 405 -16.32 8.02 11.17
C MET A 405 -17.19 6.97 10.47
N THR A 406 -17.47 5.88 11.16
CA THR A 406 -18.32 4.79 10.66
C THR A 406 -19.77 5.20 10.43
N SER A 407 -20.27 6.26 11.08
CA SER A 407 -21.64 6.78 10.93
C SER A 407 -21.86 7.61 9.66
N ASN A 408 -20.80 7.96 8.92
CA ASN A 408 -20.79 8.82 7.73
C ASN A 408 -21.46 10.19 7.92
N LYS A 409 -21.43 10.73 9.11
CA LYS A 409 -21.95 12.08 9.36
C LYS A 409 -21.02 13.12 8.76
N LYS A 410 -21.59 14.05 7.96
CA LYS A 410 -20.86 15.16 7.35
C LYS A 410 -20.72 16.32 8.33
N THR A 411 -20.01 16.10 9.42
CA THR A 411 -19.63 17.16 10.37
C THR A 411 -18.20 17.64 10.05
N LEU A 412 -17.75 18.70 10.71
CA LEU A 412 -16.40 19.25 10.55
C LEU A 412 -15.28 18.19 10.75
N THR A 413 -15.50 17.25 11.67
CA THR A 413 -14.57 16.15 11.96
C THR A 413 -15.01 14.82 11.37
N GLY A 414 -16.20 14.73 10.79
CA GLY A 414 -16.80 13.49 10.30
C GLY A 414 -16.51 13.14 8.85
N HIS A 415 -15.93 14.10 8.08
CA HIS A 415 -15.58 13.85 6.68
C HIS A 415 -14.38 14.68 6.24
N LEU A 416 -13.74 14.26 5.17
CA LEU A 416 -12.69 14.96 4.44
C LEU A 416 -13.22 15.34 3.06
N PRO A 417 -13.10 16.61 2.62
CA PRO A 417 -13.50 17.03 1.29
C PRO A 417 -12.77 16.25 0.17
N HIS A 418 -13.35 16.25 -1.01
CA HIS A 418 -12.64 15.82 -2.22
C HIS A 418 -11.46 16.75 -2.50
N TYR A 419 -10.48 16.27 -3.23
CA TYR A 419 -9.37 17.08 -3.70
C TYR A 419 -8.83 16.65 -5.06
N LEU A 420 -8.18 17.61 -5.72
CA LEU A 420 -7.52 17.48 -7.00
C LEU A 420 -6.03 17.81 -6.81
N MET A 421 -5.15 16.89 -7.18
CA MET A 421 -3.70 17.13 -7.05
C MET A 421 -3.05 17.15 -8.42
N SER A 422 -2.19 18.15 -8.65
CA SER A 422 -1.44 18.29 -9.90
C SER A 422 0.05 18.45 -9.63
N ASN A 423 0.87 17.65 -10.31
CA ASN A 423 2.31 17.71 -10.22
C ASN A 423 2.94 17.81 -11.63
N VAL A 424 4.04 18.57 -11.73
CA VAL A 424 4.81 18.70 -12.98
C VAL A 424 6.25 18.32 -12.71
N THR A 425 6.81 17.48 -13.57
CA THR A 425 8.22 17.10 -13.52
C THR A 425 8.89 17.38 -14.85
N LEU A 426 10.02 18.08 -14.84
CA LEU A 426 10.90 18.24 -15.98
C LEU A 426 12.18 17.44 -15.74
N GLU A 427 12.53 16.62 -16.73
CA GLU A 427 13.71 15.77 -16.68
C GLU A 427 14.60 16.02 -17.91
N LYS A 428 15.91 16.01 -17.68
CA LYS A 428 16.94 16.12 -18.73
C LYS A 428 18.01 15.06 -18.51
N GLY A 429 18.21 14.21 -19.52
CA GLY A 429 19.33 13.26 -19.59
C GLY A 429 20.53 13.83 -20.36
N PHE A 430 21.72 13.51 -19.87
CA PHE A 430 23.02 13.81 -20.50
C PHE A 430 23.83 12.52 -20.57
N SER A 431 24.40 12.22 -21.73
CA SER A 431 25.31 11.09 -21.87
C SER A 431 26.74 11.60 -21.90
N LEU A 432 27.46 11.37 -20.81
CA LEU A 432 28.88 11.72 -20.66
C LEU A 432 29.73 10.49 -21.05
N ARG A 433 31.04 10.71 -21.22
CA ARG A 433 31.95 9.62 -21.61
C ARG A 433 32.02 8.48 -20.56
N TRP A 434 31.91 8.82 -19.27
CA TRP A 434 32.10 7.92 -18.12
C TRP A 434 30.80 7.58 -17.38
N ALA A 435 29.73 8.34 -17.62
CA ALA A 435 28.45 8.12 -16.95
C ALA A 435 27.28 8.74 -17.73
N ASP A 436 26.09 8.24 -17.49
CA ASP A 436 24.84 8.89 -17.85
C ASP A 436 24.31 9.68 -16.65
N LEU A 437 24.04 10.98 -16.84
CA LEU A 437 23.53 11.91 -15.84
C LEU A 437 22.07 12.20 -16.12
N SER A 438 21.22 12.13 -15.10
CA SER A 438 19.81 12.55 -15.14
C SER A 438 19.56 13.63 -14.12
N LEU A 439 19.05 14.78 -14.56
CA LEU A 439 18.60 15.87 -13.70
C LEU A 439 17.08 15.95 -13.77
N LYS A 440 16.41 15.95 -12.61
CA LYS A 440 14.97 16.01 -12.52
C LYS A 440 14.55 17.10 -11.52
N GLY A 441 13.65 17.98 -11.93
CA GLY A 441 12.97 18.96 -11.09
C GLY A 441 11.47 18.71 -11.08
N THR A 442 10.88 18.64 -9.89
CA THR A 442 9.43 18.40 -9.72
C THR A 442 8.82 19.54 -8.92
N VAL A 443 7.68 20.04 -9.39
CA VAL A 443 6.77 20.89 -8.63
C VAL A 443 5.59 20.04 -8.22
N ASN A 444 5.47 19.77 -6.94
CA ASN A 444 4.33 19.07 -6.36
C ASN A 444 3.27 20.07 -5.94
N ASN A 445 2.00 19.65 -6.03
CA ASN A 445 0.84 20.48 -5.72
C ASN A 445 0.88 21.82 -6.45
N LEU A 446 0.96 21.77 -7.77
CA LEU A 446 1.17 22.92 -8.68
C LEU A 446 0.19 24.06 -8.43
N PHE A 447 -1.07 23.75 -8.15
CA PHE A 447 -2.13 24.73 -7.92
C PHE A 447 -2.31 25.09 -6.44
N ASN A 448 -1.43 24.55 -5.58
CA ASN A 448 -1.43 24.80 -4.15
C ASN A 448 -2.79 24.48 -3.50
N GLU A 449 -3.37 23.33 -3.87
CA GLU A 449 -4.61 22.80 -3.34
C GLU A 449 -4.48 22.55 -1.83
N GLU A 450 -5.45 23.00 -1.06
CA GLU A 450 -5.56 22.66 0.35
C GLU A 450 -6.32 21.34 0.49
N TYR A 451 -5.67 20.32 1.04
CA TYR A 451 -6.25 19.01 1.15
C TYR A 451 -5.85 18.30 2.45
N LEU A 452 -6.66 17.34 2.85
CA LEU A 452 -6.41 16.48 3.99
C LEU A 452 -6.44 15.01 3.51
N SER A 453 -5.41 14.25 3.81
CA SER A 453 -5.42 12.79 3.64
C SER A 453 -5.87 12.07 4.90
N VAL A 454 -5.61 12.67 6.06
CA VAL A 454 -6.03 12.22 7.39
C VAL A 454 -6.55 13.43 8.15
N LEU A 455 -7.60 13.25 8.93
CA LEU A 455 -8.20 14.30 9.75
C LEU A 455 -7.14 14.98 10.64
N SER A 456 -7.18 16.29 10.68
CA SER A 456 -6.29 17.14 11.50
C SER A 456 -4.79 16.99 11.19
N ARG A 457 -4.43 16.43 10.04
CA ARG A 457 -3.03 16.39 9.57
C ARG A 457 -2.85 17.37 8.41
N PRO A 458 -2.09 18.48 8.62
CA PRO A 458 -1.81 19.41 7.55
C PRO A 458 -0.96 18.74 6.47
N MET A 459 -1.38 18.89 5.22
CA MET A 459 -0.66 18.38 4.07
C MET A 459 0.16 19.49 3.41
N PRO A 460 1.30 19.16 2.76
CA PRO A 460 2.15 20.16 2.15
C PRO A 460 1.43 20.86 1.00
N GLY A 461 1.50 22.20 0.98
CA GLY A 461 1.13 23.01 -0.17
C GLY A 461 2.10 22.79 -1.33
N ILE A 462 2.22 23.79 -2.23
CA ILE A 462 3.22 23.74 -3.31
C ILE A 462 4.62 23.51 -2.73
N ASN A 463 5.32 22.53 -3.27
CA ASN A 463 6.69 22.19 -2.87
C ASN A 463 7.52 21.71 -4.05
N PHE A 464 8.85 21.70 -3.88
CA PHE A 464 9.81 21.43 -4.95
C PHE A 464 10.72 20.28 -4.56
N GLU A 465 11.01 19.41 -5.53
CA GLU A 465 11.97 18.32 -5.39
C GLU A 465 13.02 18.41 -6.50
N PHE A 466 14.26 18.09 -6.17
CA PHE A 466 15.35 17.96 -7.13
C PHE A 466 16.01 16.59 -6.97
N PHE A 467 16.24 15.94 -8.09
CA PHE A 467 16.91 14.66 -8.14
C PHE A 467 18.08 14.70 -9.14
N ILE A 468 19.19 14.12 -8.74
CA ILE A 468 20.36 13.91 -9.57
C ILE A 468 20.66 12.42 -9.60
N GLY A 469 20.60 11.82 -10.79
CA GLY A 469 20.96 10.42 -11.01
C GLY A 469 22.28 10.34 -11.78
N ILE A 470 23.19 9.49 -11.34
CA ILE A 470 24.47 9.21 -11.99
C ILE A 470 24.59 7.70 -12.16
N THR A 471 24.68 7.25 -13.41
CA THR A 471 24.86 5.85 -13.75
C THR A 471 26.23 5.69 -14.44
N PRO A 472 27.24 5.11 -13.79
CA PRO A 472 28.53 4.81 -14.41
C PRO A 472 28.35 3.89 -15.63
N LYS A 473 29.18 4.07 -16.68
CA LYS A 473 29.20 3.22 -17.88
C LYS A 473 30.12 2.03 -17.73
#